data_fa7f3a82696314a6db7a031151688faf
#
_entry.id   fa7f3a82696314a6db7a031151688faf
#
_cell.length_a   1.000
_cell.length_b   1.000
_cell.length_c   1.000
_cell.angle_alpha   90.00
_cell.angle_beta   90.00
_cell.angle_gamma   90.00
#
_symmetry.space_group_name_H-M   'P 1'
#
loop_
_entity.id
_entity.type
_entity.pdbx_description
1 polymer ?
#
loop_
_entity_poly.entity_id
_entity_poly.type
_entity_poly.pdbx_seq_one_letter_code
_entity_poly.pdbx_strand_id
1 'polypeptide(L)'
;HGIPKDIFLSEGQIVSIDCGVIKNDFYSDSARTLPVGVISDSKQKLLDVTKKALKIGIENAVVGNKVFDISNSIQEYVESEGFSIVRELVGHGIGRQLHITPQIPNFSNPATMDLNVELKEGMCLAIEPMVNMGTRHIKTDSDGWTIRTKDGNASAHFEHSILITKFQPRILT
;
A
#
# COMPACT_ATOMS: atom_id res chain seq x y z
N HIS A 1 9.37 -5.11 2.68
CA HIS A 1 9.44 -6.05 1.54
C HIS A 1 10.61 -6.99 1.69
N GLY A 2 10.47 -8.22 1.28
CA GLY A 2 11.55 -9.21 1.31
C GLY A 2 11.14 -10.49 0.59
N ILE A 3 12.13 -11.28 0.20
CA ILE A 3 11.89 -12.60 -0.40
C ILE A 3 11.64 -13.60 0.75
N PRO A 4 10.63 -14.48 0.63
CA PRO A 4 10.40 -15.53 1.62
C PRO A 4 11.65 -16.36 1.90
N LYS A 5 11.92 -16.62 3.17
CA LYS A 5 13.06 -17.41 3.66
C LYS A 5 12.55 -18.53 4.55
N ASP A 6 13.38 -19.54 4.78
CA ASP A 6 13.08 -20.61 5.73
C ASP A 6 13.24 -20.10 7.17
N ILE A 7 12.23 -19.38 7.65
CA ILE A 7 12.13 -18.85 9.01
C ILE A 7 10.78 -19.21 9.62
N PHE A 8 10.80 -19.55 10.91
CA PHE A 8 9.58 -19.78 11.67
C PHE A 8 9.03 -18.46 12.21
N LEU A 9 7.72 -18.27 12.05
CA LEU A 9 7.00 -17.15 12.66
C LEU A 9 6.75 -17.47 14.14
N SER A 10 6.82 -16.45 14.99
CA SER A 10 6.58 -16.55 16.43
C SER A 10 5.36 -15.76 16.85
N GLU A 11 4.68 -16.21 17.89
CA GLU A 11 3.56 -15.48 18.48
C GLU A 11 3.96 -14.03 18.84
N GLY A 12 3.05 -13.12 18.65
CA GLY A 12 3.27 -11.68 18.85
C GLY A 12 3.90 -10.96 17.66
N GLN A 13 4.28 -11.68 16.60
CA GLN A 13 4.72 -11.06 15.33
C GLN A 13 3.54 -10.67 14.44
N ILE A 14 3.81 -9.80 13.47
CA ILE A 14 2.95 -9.56 12.31
C ILE A 14 3.72 -9.96 11.05
N VAL A 15 3.03 -10.49 10.06
CA VAL A 15 3.62 -10.89 8.79
C VAL A 15 2.86 -10.25 7.64
N SER A 16 3.56 -9.54 6.78
CA SER A 16 3.01 -9.04 5.51
C SER A 16 3.24 -10.10 4.43
N ILE A 17 2.16 -10.46 3.75
CA ILE A 17 2.17 -11.36 2.60
C ILE A 17 1.73 -10.54 1.41
N ASP A 18 2.61 -10.44 0.42
CA ASP A 18 2.40 -9.73 -0.84
C ASP A 18 2.51 -10.74 -1.98
N CYS A 19 1.50 -10.79 -2.84
CA CYS A 19 1.35 -11.85 -3.83
C CYS A 19 0.81 -11.32 -5.16
N GLY A 20 1.68 -11.34 -6.18
CA GLY A 20 1.30 -11.10 -7.56
C GLY A 20 0.90 -12.41 -8.28
N VAL A 21 -0.14 -12.35 -9.10
CA VAL A 21 -0.63 -13.48 -9.90
C VAL A 21 -0.79 -13.07 -11.36
N ILE A 22 -0.44 -13.98 -12.27
CA ILE A 22 -0.67 -13.81 -13.71
C ILE A 22 -1.74 -14.81 -14.17
N LYS A 23 -2.80 -14.30 -14.80
CA LYS A 23 -3.82 -15.14 -15.43
C LYS A 23 -4.28 -14.54 -16.75
N ASN A 24 -4.23 -15.32 -17.83
CA ASN A 24 -4.63 -14.89 -19.16
C ASN A 24 -3.95 -13.58 -19.60
N ASP A 25 -2.63 -13.47 -19.35
CA ASP A 25 -1.79 -12.29 -19.62
C ASP A 25 -2.17 -11.01 -18.86
N PHE A 26 -2.95 -11.12 -17.79
CA PHE A 26 -3.23 -10.03 -16.86
C PHE A 26 -2.59 -10.30 -15.50
N TYR A 27 -2.03 -9.25 -14.94
CA TYR A 27 -1.50 -9.25 -13.58
C TYR A 27 -2.56 -8.82 -12.58
N SER A 28 -2.46 -9.37 -11.39
CA SER A 28 -3.23 -9.01 -10.20
C SER A 28 -2.28 -8.96 -9.04
N ASP A 29 -2.40 -7.97 -8.17
CA ASP A 29 -1.55 -7.76 -7.01
C ASP A 29 -2.35 -7.52 -5.76
N SER A 30 -1.88 -8.04 -4.63
CA SER A 30 -2.58 -7.89 -3.34
C SER A 30 -1.66 -8.18 -2.17
N ALA A 31 -1.70 -7.34 -1.15
CA ALA A 31 -0.97 -7.54 0.09
C ALA A 31 -1.87 -7.47 1.32
N ARG A 32 -1.49 -8.25 2.33
CA ARG A 32 -2.12 -8.24 3.66
C ARG A 32 -1.08 -8.43 4.75
N THR A 33 -1.21 -7.68 5.82
CA THR A 33 -0.48 -7.93 7.07
C THR A 33 -1.38 -8.65 8.06
N LEU A 34 -0.92 -9.79 8.56
CA LEU A 34 -1.66 -10.68 9.45
C LEU A 34 -0.96 -10.80 10.81
N PRO A 35 -1.72 -10.92 11.91
CA PRO A 35 -1.15 -11.23 13.21
C PRO A 35 -0.74 -12.72 13.29
N VAL A 36 0.29 -13.02 14.06
CA VAL A 36 0.71 -14.38 14.41
C VAL A 36 0.40 -14.59 15.90
N GLY A 37 -0.67 -15.34 16.16
CA GLY A 37 -1.20 -15.49 17.53
C GLY A 37 -1.71 -14.18 18.11
N VAL A 38 -1.47 -13.97 19.40
CA VAL A 38 -1.85 -12.74 20.11
C VAL A 38 -0.78 -11.68 19.92
N ILE A 39 -1.16 -10.52 19.41
CA ILE A 39 -0.27 -9.36 19.20
C ILE A 39 -0.59 -8.24 20.20
N SER A 40 0.32 -7.27 20.35
CA SER A 40 0.08 -6.09 21.19
C SER A 40 -0.99 -5.17 20.59
N ASP A 41 -1.68 -4.40 21.46
CA ASP A 41 -2.69 -3.42 21.05
C ASP A 41 -2.13 -2.40 20.06
N SER A 42 -0.86 -2.01 20.23
CA SER A 42 -0.19 -1.08 19.30
C SER A 42 0.00 -1.66 17.90
N LYS A 43 0.33 -2.95 17.79
CA LYS A 43 0.40 -3.63 16.51
C LYS A 43 -0.98 -3.83 15.91
N GLN A 44 -1.99 -4.18 16.71
CA GLN A 44 -3.36 -4.28 16.25
C GLN A 44 -3.85 -2.94 15.69
N LYS A 45 -3.60 -1.83 16.42
CA LYS A 45 -3.92 -0.48 15.94
C LYS A 45 -3.24 -0.17 14.60
N LEU A 46 -1.96 -0.53 14.43
CA LEU A 46 -1.24 -0.36 13.16
C LEU A 46 -1.94 -1.10 12.00
N LEU A 47 -2.33 -2.36 12.21
CA LEU A 47 -3.05 -3.16 11.21
C LEU A 47 -4.38 -2.51 10.84
N ASP A 48 -5.17 -2.12 11.83
CA ASP A 48 -6.50 -1.55 11.63
C ASP A 48 -6.41 -0.19 10.89
N VAL A 49 -5.46 0.65 11.26
CA VAL A 49 -5.21 1.94 10.60
C VAL A 49 -4.78 1.74 9.16
N THR A 50 -3.84 0.82 8.89
CA THR A 50 -3.35 0.58 7.53
C THR A 50 -4.46 0.03 6.63
N LYS A 51 -5.25 -0.92 7.13
CA LYS A 51 -6.40 -1.47 6.42
C LYS A 51 -7.46 -0.41 6.13
N LYS A 52 -7.73 0.48 7.08
CA LYS A 52 -8.69 1.58 6.90
C LYS A 52 -8.15 2.64 5.94
N ALA A 53 -6.85 2.92 5.97
CA ALA A 53 -6.20 3.83 5.02
C ALA A 53 -6.37 3.34 3.57
N LEU A 54 -6.15 2.03 3.32
CA LEU A 54 -6.43 1.41 2.03
C LEU A 54 -7.88 1.63 1.60
N LYS A 55 -8.84 1.37 2.48
CA LYS A 55 -10.26 1.57 2.18
C LYS A 55 -10.57 3.03 1.81
N ILE A 56 -10.05 3.99 2.57
CA ILE A 56 -10.20 5.43 2.31
C ILE A 56 -9.60 5.79 0.94
N GLY A 57 -8.41 5.30 0.63
CA GLY A 57 -7.79 5.50 -0.69
C GLY A 57 -8.64 4.96 -1.83
N ILE A 58 -9.19 3.75 -1.68
CA ILE A 58 -10.08 3.14 -2.67
C ILE A 58 -11.36 3.97 -2.85
N GLU A 59 -11.98 4.45 -1.77
CA GLU A 59 -13.19 5.28 -1.83
C GLU A 59 -12.96 6.61 -2.59
N ASN A 60 -11.73 7.12 -2.60
CA ASN A 60 -11.35 8.31 -3.37
C ASN A 60 -10.91 8.01 -4.81
N ALA A 61 -10.79 6.75 -5.19
CA ALA A 61 -10.39 6.32 -6.53
C ALA A 61 -11.59 6.33 -7.51
N VAL A 62 -12.21 7.49 -7.70
CA VAL A 62 -13.39 7.68 -8.55
C VAL A 62 -13.08 8.52 -9.78
N VAL A 63 -13.88 8.36 -10.84
CA VAL A 63 -13.75 9.14 -12.07
C VAL A 63 -13.84 10.65 -11.78
N GLY A 64 -12.93 11.44 -12.34
CA GLY A 64 -12.83 12.89 -12.16
C GLY A 64 -11.95 13.33 -10.99
N ASN A 65 -11.71 12.47 -10.02
CA ASN A 65 -10.66 12.69 -9.03
C ASN A 65 -9.28 12.51 -9.68
N LYS A 66 -8.25 12.91 -8.97
CA LYS A 66 -6.84 12.75 -9.37
C LYS A 66 -6.12 11.80 -8.42
N VAL A 67 -4.95 11.35 -8.83
CA VAL A 67 -4.08 10.48 -8.00
C VAL A 67 -3.86 11.08 -6.61
N PHE A 68 -3.66 12.40 -6.50
CA PHE A 68 -3.41 13.02 -5.19
C PHE A 68 -4.65 13.12 -4.29
N ASP A 69 -5.85 12.93 -4.80
CA ASP A 69 -7.05 12.80 -3.96
C ASP A 69 -6.97 11.47 -3.17
N ILE A 70 -6.48 10.40 -3.81
CA ILE A 70 -6.16 9.13 -3.14
C ILE A 70 -5.03 9.35 -2.13
N SER A 71 -3.91 9.94 -2.59
CA SER A 71 -2.70 10.15 -1.78
C SER A 71 -2.96 10.96 -0.53
N ASN A 72 -3.66 12.09 -0.66
CA ASN A 72 -4.00 12.99 0.44
C ASN A 72 -4.89 12.30 1.47
N SER A 73 -5.94 11.62 1.02
CA SER A 73 -6.88 10.94 1.92
C SER A 73 -6.21 9.85 2.76
N ILE A 74 -5.27 9.11 2.15
CA ILE A 74 -4.46 8.10 2.86
C ILE A 74 -3.54 8.79 3.87
N GLN A 75 -2.77 9.78 3.43
CA GLN A 75 -1.79 10.47 4.27
C GLN A 75 -2.44 11.14 5.47
N GLU A 76 -3.46 11.97 5.24
CA GLU A 76 -4.16 12.70 6.30
C GLU A 76 -4.71 11.74 7.37
N TYR A 77 -5.33 10.65 6.95
CA TYR A 77 -5.86 9.67 7.88
C TYR A 77 -4.75 9.00 8.70
N VAL A 78 -3.71 8.49 8.06
CA VAL A 78 -2.62 7.78 8.75
C VAL A 78 -1.87 8.69 9.72
N GLU A 79 -1.54 9.93 9.30
CA GLU A 79 -0.82 10.89 10.13
C GLU A 79 -1.70 11.39 11.30
N SER A 80 -3.03 11.51 11.11
CA SER A 80 -3.96 11.84 12.20
C SER A 80 -4.06 10.77 13.29
N GLU A 81 -3.80 9.50 12.93
CA GLU A 81 -3.76 8.38 13.87
C GLU A 81 -2.40 8.20 14.56
N GLY A 82 -1.41 9.08 14.26
CA GLY A 82 -0.09 9.11 14.86
C GLY A 82 0.93 8.14 14.25
N PHE A 83 0.67 7.64 13.04
CA PHE A 83 1.57 6.78 12.27
C PHE A 83 2.24 7.54 11.13
N SER A 84 3.20 6.90 10.46
CA SER A 84 3.95 7.50 9.35
C SER A 84 3.76 6.71 8.05
N ILE A 85 3.63 7.45 6.94
CA ILE A 85 3.56 6.87 5.59
C ILE A 85 4.96 6.70 5.00
N VAL A 86 5.25 5.52 4.44
CA VAL A 86 6.42 5.28 3.60
C VAL A 86 6.27 6.08 2.30
N ARG A 87 7.37 6.70 1.83
CA ARG A 87 7.35 7.60 0.67
C ARG A 87 8.16 7.10 -0.52
N GLU A 88 9.06 6.18 -0.29
CA GLU A 88 9.99 5.64 -1.28
C GLU A 88 9.37 4.50 -2.12
N LEU A 89 8.24 3.95 -1.65
CA LEU A 89 7.48 2.90 -2.30
C LEU A 89 6.04 3.39 -2.53
N VAL A 90 5.49 3.10 -3.69
CA VAL A 90 4.22 3.67 -4.16
C VAL A 90 3.42 2.62 -4.91
N GLY A 91 2.11 2.77 -4.91
CA GLY A 91 1.21 2.01 -5.75
C GLY A 91 1.39 2.35 -7.24
N HIS A 92 0.68 1.65 -8.08
CA HIS A 92 0.92 1.71 -9.53
C HIS A 92 -0.34 1.35 -10.34
N GLY A 93 -0.32 1.70 -11.62
CA GLY A 93 -1.23 1.09 -12.58
C GLY A 93 -0.88 -0.39 -12.77
N ILE A 94 -1.88 -1.22 -13.09
CA ILE A 94 -1.71 -2.67 -13.27
C ILE A 94 -2.56 -3.15 -14.46
N GLY A 95 -2.09 -4.19 -15.16
CA GLY A 95 -2.80 -4.73 -16.31
C GLY A 95 -2.05 -5.86 -16.98
N ARG A 96 -1.59 -5.65 -18.23
CA ARG A 96 -0.74 -6.63 -18.95
C ARG A 96 0.74 -6.59 -18.52
N GLN A 97 1.08 -5.70 -17.62
CA GLN A 97 2.35 -5.67 -16.90
C GLN A 97 2.04 -5.43 -15.43
N LEU A 98 2.92 -5.89 -14.55
CA LEU A 98 2.74 -5.74 -13.10
C LEU A 98 2.71 -4.26 -12.73
N HIS A 99 3.68 -3.49 -13.21
CA HIS A 99 3.79 -2.07 -12.94
C HIS A 99 3.66 -1.27 -14.24
N ILE A 100 2.61 -0.45 -14.34
CA ILE A 100 2.40 0.52 -15.41
C ILE A 100 2.05 1.90 -14.81
N THR A 101 2.09 2.93 -15.62
CA THR A 101 1.61 4.27 -15.22
C THR A 101 0.09 4.27 -15.01
N PRO A 102 -0.41 5.13 -14.08
CA PRO A 102 0.31 6.07 -13.25
C PRO A 102 0.93 5.43 -11.99
N GLN A 103 1.95 6.09 -11.41
CA GLN A 103 2.31 5.83 -10.02
C GLN A 103 1.21 6.36 -9.09
N ILE A 104 0.97 5.65 -7.97
CA ILE A 104 -0.03 6.00 -6.96
C ILE A 104 0.67 6.18 -5.61
N PRO A 105 1.30 7.34 -5.35
CA PRO A 105 1.91 7.59 -4.05
C PRO A 105 0.87 7.55 -2.91
N ASN A 106 1.31 7.09 -1.73
CA ASN A 106 0.48 7.12 -0.53
C ASN A 106 0.55 8.47 0.21
N PHE A 107 1.19 9.46 -0.39
CA PHE A 107 1.34 10.84 0.10
C PHE A 107 1.36 11.79 -1.09
N SER A 108 1.03 13.06 -0.85
CA SER A 108 1.16 14.09 -1.88
C SER A 108 2.42 14.93 -1.66
N ASN A 109 3.05 15.32 -2.75
CA ASN A 109 4.20 16.22 -2.74
C ASN A 109 4.09 17.21 -3.91
N PRO A 110 4.07 18.52 -3.66
CA PRO A 110 4.04 19.51 -4.73
C PRO A 110 5.16 19.37 -5.77
N ALA A 111 6.30 18.79 -5.39
CA ALA A 111 7.42 18.55 -6.31
C ALA A 111 7.15 17.41 -7.33
N THR A 112 6.08 16.63 -7.15
CA THR A 112 5.69 15.50 -8.02
C THR A 112 4.31 15.70 -8.64
N MET A 113 3.97 16.95 -8.97
CA MET A 113 2.65 17.29 -9.56
C MET A 113 2.39 16.64 -10.92
N ASP A 114 3.42 16.24 -11.63
CA ASP A 114 3.35 15.44 -12.85
C ASP A 114 2.73 14.04 -12.64
N LEU A 115 2.79 13.52 -11.41
CA LEU A 115 2.14 12.27 -11.02
C LEU A 115 0.63 12.45 -10.74
N ASN A 116 0.15 13.68 -10.59
CA ASN A 116 -1.23 13.96 -10.21
C ASN A 116 -2.18 13.93 -11.43
N VAL A 117 -2.26 12.78 -12.07
CA VAL A 117 -3.11 12.55 -13.24
C VAL A 117 -4.57 12.33 -12.86
N GLU A 118 -5.47 12.68 -13.76
CA GLU A 118 -6.91 12.44 -13.62
C GLU A 118 -7.26 10.96 -13.75
N LEU A 119 -8.10 10.47 -12.86
CA LEU A 119 -8.59 9.10 -12.85
C LEU A 119 -9.71 8.92 -13.88
N LYS A 120 -9.58 7.91 -14.73
CA LYS A 120 -10.53 7.64 -15.82
C LYS A 120 -11.13 6.25 -15.68
N GLU A 121 -12.37 6.11 -16.14
CA GLU A 121 -13.03 4.80 -16.24
C GLU A 121 -12.17 3.80 -17.02
N GLY A 122 -12.08 2.58 -16.52
CA GLY A 122 -11.28 1.51 -17.09
C GLY A 122 -9.84 1.43 -16.59
N MET A 123 -9.34 2.41 -15.85
CA MET A 123 -8.03 2.30 -15.20
C MET A 123 -8.05 1.20 -14.15
N CYS A 124 -7.02 0.33 -14.15
CA CYS A 124 -6.75 -0.61 -13.09
C CYS A 124 -5.54 -0.13 -12.29
N LEU A 125 -5.67 -0.08 -10.99
CA LEU A 125 -4.67 0.48 -10.08
C LEU A 125 -4.42 -0.48 -8.92
N ALA A 126 -3.17 -0.60 -8.47
CA ALA A 126 -2.78 -1.13 -7.18
C ALA A 126 -2.70 0.04 -6.19
N ILE A 127 -3.51 0.01 -5.14
CA ILE A 127 -3.45 0.96 -4.03
C ILE A 127 -2.93 0.21 -2.83
N GLU A 128 -1.79 0.68 -2.28
CA GLU A 128 -0.97 -0.13 -1.38
C GLU A 128 -0.30 0.72 -0.28
N PRO A 129 -1.04 1.28 0.67
CA PRO A 129 -0.44 2.01 1.77
C PRO A 129 0.49 1.12 2.61
N MET A 130 1.72 1.61 2.80
CA MET A 130 2.71 1.07 3.72
C MET A 130 2.87 2.04 4.89
N VAL A 131 2.53 1.57 6.08
CA VAL A 131 2.42 2.39 7.30
C VAL A 131 3.41 1.91 8.34
N ASN A 132 4.25 2.84 8.83
CA ASN A 132 5.22 2.58 9.88
C ASN A 132 4.71 3.03 11.25
N MET A 133 4.95 2.23 12.27
CA MET A 133 4.65 2.57 13.67
C MET A 133 5.52 3.72 14.20
N GLY A 134 6.74 3.85 13.69
CA GLY A 134 7.67 4.91 14.05
C GLY A 134 7.86 5.93 12.94
N THR A 135 9.11 6.19 12.56
CA THR A 135 9.43 7.15 11.50
C THR A 135 9.12 6.60 10.10
N ARG A 136 8.87 7.50 9.15
CA ARG A 136 8.60 7.13 7.76
C ARG A 136 9.77 6.51 7.00
N HIS A 137 10.98 6.64 7.55
CA HIS A 137 12.21 6.28 6.86
C HIS A 137 12.43 4.77 6.77
N ILE A 138 12.87 4.34 5.62
CA ILE A 138 13.22 2.96 5.32
C ILE A 138 14.72 2.84 5.02
N LYS A 139 15.22 1.61 4.97
CA LYS A 139 16.56 1.23 4.51
C LYS A 139 16.48 -0.05 3.71
N THR A 140 17.37 -0.20 2.75
CA THR A 140 17.58 -1.45 2.03
C THR A 140 18.69 -2.23 2.73
N ASP A 141 18.47 -3.52 2.96
CA ASP A 141 19.48 -4.42 3.52
C ASP A 141 20.61 -4.69 2.50
N SER A 142 21.68 -5.33 2.96
CA SER A 142 22.87 -5.63 2.14
C SER A 142 22.62 -6.57 0.95
N ASP A 143 21.46 -7.25 0.93
CA ASP A 143 21.05 -8.07 -0.23
C ASP A 143 20.55 -7.22 -1.42
N GLY A 144 20.48 -5.91 -1.27
CA GLY A 144 20.04 -4.97 -2.30
C GLY A 144 18.53 -5.02 -2.61
N TRP A 145 17.78 -5.83 -1.87
CA TRP A 145 16.35 -6.05 -2.12
C TRP A 145 15.48 -5.82 -0.86
N THR A 146 15.84 -6.45 0.26
CA THR A 146 15.03 -6.42 1.48
C THR A 146 14.93 -5.01 2.03
N ILE A 147 13.69 -4.52 2.18
CA ILE A 147 13.41 -3.18 2.72
C ILE A 147 12.86 -3.32 4.14
N ARG A 148 13.42 -2.50 5.04
CA ARG A 148 13.05 -2.45 6.45
C ARG A 148 12.82 -1.02 6.91
N THR A 149 12.04 -0.86 7.97
CA THR A 149 11.99 0.40 8.71
C THR A 149 13.38 0.76 9.24
N LYS A 150 13.77 2.02 9.13
CA LYS A 150 15.12 2.47 9.57
C LYS A 150 15.29 2.39 11.08
N ASP A 151 14.21 2.61 11.82
CA ASP A 151 14.16 2.59 13.29
C ASP A 151 13.87 1.21 13.89
N GLY A 152 13.59 0.19 13.08
CA GLY A 152 13.30 -1.17 13.52
C GLY A 152 11.90 -1.38 14.08
N ASN A 153 11.04 -0.35 14.06
CA ASN A 153 9.64 -0.48 14.47
C ASN A 153 8.83 -1.27 13.44
N ALA A 154 7.65 -1.74 13.86
CA ALA A 154 6.76 -2.50 12.99
C ALA A 154 6.22 -1.65 11.82
N SER A 155 5.98 -2.30 10.70
CA SER A 155 5.31 -1.75 9.54
C SER A 155 4.19 -2.68 9.09
N ALA A 156 3.13 -2.13 8.53
CA ALA A 156 2.05 -2.90 7.93
C ALA A 156 1.83 -2.48 6.47
N HIS A 157 1.43 -3.44 5.65
CA HIS A 157 1.15 -3.28 4.23
C HIS A 157 -0.17 -3.95 3.90
N PHE A 158 -1.09 -3.22 3.32
CA PHE A 158 -2.34 -3.74 2.75
C PHE A 158 -2.50 -3.19 1.35
N GLU A 159 -3.00 -4.03 0.45
CA GLU A 159 -3.11 -3.69 -0.96
C GLU A 159 -4.32 -4.36 -1.59
N HIS A 160 -4.91 -3.65 -2.54
CA HIS A 160 -5.86 -4.19 -3.50
C HIS A 160 -5.59 -3.67 -4.92
N SER A 161 -5.68 -4.58 -5.88
CA SER A 161 -5.93 -4.20 -7.27
C SER A 161 -7.40 -3.79 -7.42
N ILE A 162 -7.65 -2.62 -8.02
CA ILE A 162 -8.99 -2.08 -8.24
C ILE A 162 -9.21 -1.70 -9.70
N LEU A 163 -10.47 -1.67 -10.11
CA LEU A 163 -10.92 -1.10 -11.37
C LEU A 163 -11.69 0.19 -11.09
N ILE A 164 -11.30 1.30 -11.73
CA ILE A 164 -12.08 2.54 -11.76
C ILE A 164 -13.29 2.33 -12.65
N THR A 165 -14.48 2.44 -12.08
CA THR A 165 -15.75 2.38 -12.83
C THR A 165 -16.44 3.73 -12.84
N LYS A 166 -17.49 3.86 -13.64
CA LYS A 166 -18.29 5.09 -13.75
C LYS A 166 -18.90 5.53 -12.40
N PHE A 167 -19.17 4.60 -11.47
CA PHE A 167 -19.87 4.92 -10.21
C PHE A 167 -18.97 4.78 -9.00
N GLN A 168 -18.50 3.57 -8.74
CA GLN A 168 -17.64 3.26 -7.59
C GLN A 168 -16.50 2.34 -8.02
N PRO A 169 -15.32 2.47 -7.41
CA PRO A 169 -14.22 1.56 -7.69
C PRO A 169 -14.61 0.12 -7.32
N ARG A 170 -14.21 -0.82 -8.16
CA ARG A 170 -14.42 -2.25 -7.93
C ARG A 170 -13.12 -2.90 -7.48
N ILE A 171 -13.11 -3.50 -6.31
CA ILE A 171 -12.00 -4.32 -5.83
C ILE A 171 -11.98 -5.62 -6.63
N LEU A 172 -10.80 -5.99 -7.13
CA LEU A 172 -10.56 -7.17 -7.97
C LEU A 172 -9.87 -8.32 -7.21
N THR A 173 -9.19 -8.01 -6.06
CA THR A 173 -8.45 -8.97 -5.22
C THR A 173 -9.00 -9.11 -3.82
#